data_e0dfaf6d84b81075b275ff61d7125cf6
#
_entry.id   e0dfaf6d84b81075b275ff61d7125cf6
#
_cell.length_a   1.000
_cell.length_b   1.000
_cell.length_c   1.000
_cell.angle_alpha   90.00
_cell.angle_beta   90.00
_cell.angle_gamma   90.00
#
_symmetry.space_group_name_H-M   'P 1'
#
loop_
_entity.id
_entity.type
_entity.pdbx_description
1 polymer ?
#
loop_
_entity_poly.entity_id
_entity_poly.type
_entity_poly.pdbx_seq_one_letter_code
_entity_poly.pdbx_strand_id
1 'polypeptide(L)'
;MREYRALQTLAATARFSRAPRFFDFGDDESGNPSSKASKVMPDDDQSLSEQRAQGATLLHAPPQPLTLRINGAEHNLTIEPRVTLLDALREVLGLTGTKKGCDRGQCGACTVLVDGQRINACLTLAMMHDGREITTVEGLGEQGQPHPMQQAFMDCDGFQCGYCTPGQVCSAVALLDEVKARQASMLTEGDQLAPGALSEDEIRERMSGNLCRCGAYPNIVKAIHSVVLRQA
;
A
#
# COMPACT_ATOMS: atom_id res chain seq x y z
N MET A 1 -24.38 -13.14 -3.55
CA MET A 1 -24.11 -12.79 -2.14
C MET A 1 -23.08 -13.67 -1.44
N ARG A 2 -22.92 -14.95 -1.76
CA ARG A 2 -21.87 -15.81 -1.15
C ARG A 2 -20.46 -15.49 -1.65
N GLU A 3 -20.28 -15.14 -2.90
CA GLU A 3 -18.96 -14.87 -3.51
C GLU A 3 -18.39 -13.50 -3.14
N TYR A 4 -19.23 -12.49 -2.92
CA TYR A 4 -18.78 -11.16 -2.45
C TYR A 4 -18.20 -11.20 -1.03
N ARG A 5 -18.81 -12.02 -0.15
CA ARG A 5 -18.19 -12.35 1.15
C ARG A 5 -16.88 -13.09 0.99
N ALA A 6 -16.71 -13.88 -0.08
CA ALA A 6 -15.45 -14.58 -0.36
C ALA A 6 -14.29 -13.63 -0.63
N LEU A 7 -14.48 -12.52 -1.34
CA LEU A 7 -13.42 -11.51 -1.52
C LEU A 7 -13.03 -10.82 -0.22
N GLN A 8 -14.00 -10.55 0.65
CA GLN A 8 -13.72 -10.02 1.99
C GLN A 8 -13.12 -11.09 2.93
N THR A 9 -13.57 -12.34 2.83
CA THR A 9 -13.14 -13.46 3.68
C THR A 9 -11.80 -14.03 3.23
N LEU A 10 -11.51 -14.14 1.93
CA LEU A 10 -10.20 -14.53 1.40
C LEU A 10 -9.12 -13.51 1.79
N ALA A 11 -9.50 -12.24 1.89
CA ALA A 11 -8.62 -11.21 2.42
C ALA A 11 -8.32 -11.38 3.92
N ALA A 12 -9.20 -11.99 4.71
CA ALA A 12 -9.07 -12.10 6.17
C ALA A 12 -8.36 -13.39 6.64
N THR A 13 -8.35 -14.48 5.86
CA THR A 13 -7.91 -15.81 6.33
C THR A 13 -6.51 -16.25 5.90
N ALA A 14 -5.75 -15.45 5.16
CA ALA A 14 -4.36 -15.78 4.85
C ALA A 14 -3.48 -15.72 6.12
N ARG A 15 -3.52 -16.77 6.95
CA ARG A 15 -2.53 -17.01 7.99
C ARG A 15 -1.22 -17.40 7.34
N PHE A 16 -0.25 -16.53 7.41
CA PHE A 16 1.12 -16.77 6.97
C PHE A 16 1.76 -17.83 7.86
N SER A 17 2.00 -19.02 7.33
CA SER A 17 3.00 -19.93 7.88
C SER A 17 4.38 -19.34 7.59
N ARG A 18 5.26 -19.35 8.60
CA ARG A 18 6.63 -18.82 8.56
C ARG A 18 7.36 -19.25 7.28
N ALA A 19 7.84 -18.26 6.52
CA ALA A 19 8.79 -18.48 5.42
C ALA A 19 10.12 -19.02 5.96
N PRO A 20 10.77 -19.97 5.26
CA PRO A 20 12.09 -20.43 5.63
C PRO A 20 13.13 -19.31 5.48
N ARG A 21 14.04 -19.23 6.46
CA ARG A 21 15.22 -18.36 6.39
C ARG A 21 16.12 -18.86 5.27
N PHE A 22 16.27 -18.08 4.22
CA PHE A 22 17.29 -18.28 3.20
C PHE A 22 18.20 -17.05 3.24
N PHE A 23 19.41 -17.28 3.61
CA PHE A 23 20.73 -16.71 3.26
C PHE A 23 21.61 -16.77 4.49
N ASP A 24 22.34 -17.90 4.56
CA ASP A 24 23.61 -17.99 5.28
C ASP A 24 24.67 -17.45 4.34
N PHE A 25 25.26 -16.31 4.67
CA PHE A 25 26.52 -15.88 4.06
C PHE A 25 27.64 -16.49 4.88
N GLY A 26 28.35 -17.43 4.26
CA GLY A 26 29.54 -18.05 4.84
C GLY A 26 30.62 -17.00 5.09
N ASP A 27 31.28 -17.13 6.24
CA ASP A 27 32.44 -16.38 6.67
C ASP A 27 33.61 -16.67 5.71
N ASP A 28 34.11 -15.63 5.04
CA ASP A 28 35.35 -15.70 4.26
C ASP A 28 36.51 -15.18 5.13
N GLU A 29 37.28 -16.13 5.64
CA GLU A 29 38.54 -15.86 6.33
C GLU A 29 39.62 -15.50 5.34
N SER A 30 39.92 -14.24 5.12
CA SER A 30 41.21 -13.84 4.55
C SER A 30 41.87 -12.79 5.44
N GLY A 31 42.91 -13.25 6.12
CA GLY A 31 43.70 -12.47 7.04
C GLY A 31 44.48 -11.33 6.38
N ASN A 32 44.50 -10.19 7.05
CA ASN A 32 45.50 -9.15 6.78
C ASN A 32 46.06 -8.61 8.11
N PRO A 33 47.37 -8.79 8.40
CA PRO A 33 47.96 -8.22 9.59
C PRO A 33 48.59 -6.87 9.30
N SER A 34 48.10 -5.80 9.89
CA SER A 34 48.94 -4.63 10.12
C SER A 34 48.55 -3.96 11.44
N SER A 35 49.33 -4.29 12.44
CA SER A 35 49.40 -3.59 13.75
C SER A 35 49.89 -2.16 13.56
N LYS A 36 49.03 -1.18 13.85
CA LYS A 36 49.51 0.15 14.33
C LYS A 36 48.68 0.52 15.54
N ALA A 37 49.40 0.64 16.65
CA ALA A 37 48.91 1.08 17.93
C ALA A 37 48.21 2.42 17.80
N SER A 38 46.91 2.47 18.06
CA SER A 38 46.16 3.68 18.23
C SER A 38 46.14 4.06 19.70
N LYS A 39 46.58 5.28 19.94
CA LYS A 39 46.59 6.01 21.18
C LYS A 39 45.21 5.93 21.85
N VAL A 40 45.14 5.37 23.05
CA VAL A 40 43.98 5.40 23.92
C VAL A 40 43.72 6.85 24.29
N MET A 41 42.58 7.39 23.89
CA MET A 41 42.04 8.65 24.37
C MET A 41 41.38 8.40 25.73
N PRO A 42 41.44 9.34 26.69
CA PRO A 42 40.85 9.14 28.02
C PRO A 42 39.31 9.07 27.94
N ASP A 43 38.74 8.21 28.79
CA ASP A 43 37.32 7.94 28.95
C ASP A 43 36.55 9.15 29.48
N ASP A 44 36.06 10.02 28.58
CA ASP A 44 35.05 11.05 28.92
C ASP A 44 33.63 10.55 28.56
N ASP A 45 33.40 9.22 28.53
CA ASP A 45 32.17 8.61 28.02
C ASP A 45 30.98 8.60 29.01
N GLN A 46 31.20 8.97 30.26
CA GLN A 46 30.10 9.01 31.25
C GLN A 46 29.14 10.19 31.04
N SER A 47 29.62 11.35 30.57
CA SER A 47 28.76 12.52 30.30
C SER A 47 27.89 12.36 29.06
N LEU A 48 28.37 11.60 28.05
CA LEU A 48 27.62 11.33 26.82
C LEU A 48 26.54 10.26 27.00
N SER A 49 26.77 9.30 27.91
CA SER A 49 25.77 8.29 28.23
C SER A 49 24.58 8.86 29.03
N GLU A 50 24.85 9.80 29.94
CA GLU A 50 23.80 10.50 30.69
C GLU A 50 23.00 11.48 29.83
N GLN A 51 23.64 12.16 28.89
CA GLN A 51 22.93 13.02 27.89
C GLN A 51 22.08 12.20 26.91
N ARG A 52 22.51 11.00 26.52
CA ARG A 52 21.72 10.09 25.71
C ARG A 52 20.49 9.55 26.45
N ALA A 53 20.61 9.28 27.75
CA ALA A 53 19.49 8.83 28.57
C ALA A 53 18.40 9.91 28.74
N GLN A 54 18.79 11.19 28.83
CA GLN A 54 17.84 12.31 28.89
C GLN A 54 17.15 12.61 27.56
N GLY A 55 17.77 12.28 26.41
CA GLY A 55 17.19 12.44 25.09
C GLY A 55 16.13 11.36 24.74
N ALA A 56 16.13 10.24 25.45
CA ALA A 56 15.20 9.13 25.17
C ALA A 56 13.75 9.40 25.62
N THR A 57 13.53 10.44 26.43
CA THR A 57 12.19 10.79 26.96
C THR A 57 11.29 11.48 25.90
N LEU A 58 11.84 11.90 24.76
CA LEU A 58 11.11 12.58 23.69
C LEU A 58 10.40 11.65 22.69
N LEU A 59 10.45 10.32 22.88
CA LEU A 59 9.95 9.36 21.90
C LEU A 59 8.45 9.03 22.02
N HIS A 60 7.74 9.55 23.00
CA HIS A 60 6.30 9.35 23.15
C HIS A 60 5.55 10.69 23.10
N ALA A 61 5.18 11.10 21.87
CA ALA A 61 4.15 12.13 21.74
C ALA A 61 2.82 11.56 22.25
N PRO A 62 2.05 12.29 23.08
CA PRO A 62 0.77 11.83 23.57
C PRO A 62 -0.19 11.60 22.37
N PRO A 63 -1.14 10.66 22.48
CA PRO A 63 -2.17 10.48 21.49
C PRO A 63 -2.92 11.79 21.22
N GLN A 64 -3.24 12.05 19.95
CA GLN A 64 -3.91 13.25 19.47
C GLN A 64 -5.28 12.89 18.88
N PRO A 65 -6.28 13.75 18.98
CA PRO A 65 -7.55 13.56 18.30
C PRO A 65 -7.37 13.69 16.80
N LEU A 66 -8.12 12.87 16.06
CA LEU A 66 -8.09 12.78 14.60
C LEU A 66 -9.46 12.39 14.09
N THR A 67 -9.95 13.05 13.05
CA THR A 67 -11.17 12.69 12.35
C THR A 67 -10.86 12.23 10.95
N LEU A 68 -11.15 10.97 10.62
CA LEU A 68 -11.02 10.42 9.27
C LEU A 68 -12.40 10.16 8.69
N ARG A 69 -12.61 10.52 7.43
CA ARG A 69 -13.78 10.12 6.65
C ARG A 69 -13.42 8.93 5.79
N ILE A 70 -13.97 7.75 6.13
CA ILE A 70 -13.58 6.51 5.46
C ILE A 70 -14.81 5.82 4.92
N ASN A 71 -14.83 5.61 3.61
CA ASN A 71 -15.94 4.97 2.89
C ASN A 71 -17.29 5.68 3.18
N GLY A 72 -17.28 7.00 3.23
CA GLY A 72 -18.45 7.84 3.51
C GLY A 72 -18.88 7.92 5.00
N ALA A 73 -18.15 7.26 5.91
CA ALA A 73 -18.41 7.32 7.35
C ALA A 73 -17.32 8.14 8.08
N GLU A 74 -17.73 8.89 9.10
CA GLU A 74 -16.81 9.65 9.95
C GLU A 74 -16.34 8.80 11.12
N HIS A 75 -15.02 8.79 11.36
CA HIS A 75 -14.37 8.07 12.44
C HIS A 75 -13.54 9.04 13.29
N ASN A 76 -13.95 9.23 14.54
CA ASN A 76 -13.22 10.04 15.51
C ASN A 76 -12.28 9.14 16.31
N LEU A 77 -10.98 9.35 16.18
CA LEU A 77 -9.92 8.54 16.77
C LEU A 77 -9.08 9.37 17.73
N THR A 78 -8.40 8.69 18.64
CA THR A 78 -7.32 9.27 19.45
C THR A 78 -6.11 8.33 19.32
N ILE A 79 -5.12 8.73 18.55
CA ILE A 79 -3.99 7.89 18.16
C ILE A 79 -2.66 8.62 18.31
N GLU A 80 -1.56 7.87 18.43
CA GLU A 80 -0.22 8.45 18.42
C GLU A 80 0.07 9.08 17.05
N PRO A 81 0.69 10.28 16.99
CA PRO A 81 0.96 10.99 15.72
C PRO A 81 1.78 10.21 14.70
N ARG A 82 2.57 9.23 15.14
CA ARG A 82 3.42 8.37 14.27
C ARG A 82 2.68 7.20 13.62
N VAL A 83 1.41 6.98 13.96
CA VAL A 83 0.62 5.88 13.38
C VAL A 83 0.43 6.13 11.90
N THR A 84 0.79 5.14 11.07
CA THR A 84 0.56 5.20 9.62
C THR A 84 -0.92 5.11 9.30
N LEU A 85 -1.32 5.64 8.16
CA LEU A 85 -2.69 5.46 7.69
C LEU A 85 -3.04 3.97 7.55
N LEU A 86 -2.09 3.15 7.09
CA LEU A 86 -2.26 1.71 6.99
C LEU A 86 -2.59 1.06 8.33
N ASP A 87 -1.86 1.40 9.38
CA ASP A 87 -2.08 0.84 10.73
C ASP A 87 -3.39 1.37 11.33
N ALA A 88 -3.73 2.64 11.12
CA ALA A 88 -5.01 3.19 11.55
C ALA A 88 -6.19 2.44 10.91
N LEU A 89 -6.14 2.18 9.61
CA LEU A 89 -7.18 1.41 8.90
C LEU A 89 -7.29 -0.01 9.42
N ARG A 90 -6.17 -0.71 9.55
CA ARG A 90 -6.16 -2.15 9.84
C ARG A 90 -6.31 -2.49 11.31
N GLU A 91 -5.49 -1.85 12.17
CA GLU A 91 -5.34 -2.25 13.57
C GLU A 91 -6.30 -1.47 14.49
N VAL A 92 -6.63 -0.22 14.13
CA VAL A 92 -7.55 0.60 14.94
C VAL A 92 -9.00 0.42 14.48
N LEU A 93 -9.24 0.48 13.16
CA LEU A 93 -10.60 0.44 12.59
C LEU A 93 -11.03 -0.94 12.10
N GLY A 94 -10.12 -1.92 12.04
CA GLY A 94 -10.44 -3.28 11.59
C GLY A 94 -10.74 -3.41 10.09
N LEU A 95 -10.43 -2.39 9.29
CA LEU A 95 -10.58 -2.42 7.83
C LEU A 95 -9.39 -3.16 7.21
N THR A 96 -9.47 -4.49 7.21
CA THR A 96 -8.37 -5.39 6.84
C THR A 96 -8.21 -5.62 5.34
N GLY A 97 -9.08 -5.06 4.52
CA GLY A 97 -8.97 -5.10 3.05
C GLY A 97 -7.66 -4.52 2.56
N THR A 98 -7.28 -3.34 3.04
CA THR A 98 -5.96 -2.75 2.76
C THR A 98 -4.86 -3.61 3.37
N LYS A 99 -3.84 -4.04 2.60
CA LYS A 99 -2.85 -5.05 3.02
C LYS A 99 -1.49 -4.46 3.34
N LYS A 100 -0.86 -4.98 4.42
CA LYS A 100 0.52 -4.67 4.79
C LYS A 100 1.46 -5.69 4.14
N GLY A 101 2.02 -5.38 2.96
CA GLY A 101 2.98 -6.23 2.24
C GLY A 101 4.42 -5.91 2.62
N CYS A 102 4.98 -4.82 2.10
CA CYS A 102 6.39 -4.44 2.32
C CYS A 102 6.59 -3.41 3.44
N ASP A 103 5.55 -2.65 3.80
CA ASP A 103 5.56 -1.57 4.78
C ASP A 103 6.58 -0.44 4.50
N ARG A 104 6.94 -0.24 3.24
CA ARG A 104 7.92 0.74 2.77
C ARG A 104 7.67 1.23 1.33
N GLY A 105 6.41 1.20 0.87
CA GLY A 105 5.98 1.82 -0.38
C GLY A 105 6.33 1.09 -1.67
N GLN A 106 6.94 -0.11 -1.63
CA GLN A 106 7.44 -0.77 -2.84
C GLN A 106 6.43 -1.69 -3.53
N CYS A 107 5.45 -2.24 -2.81
CA CYS A 107 4.61 -3.30 -3.35
C CYS A 107 3.19 -2.87 -3.76
N GLY A 108 2.72 -1.70 -3.33
CA GLY A 108 1.38 -1.21 -3.65
C GLY A 108 0.21 -1.97 -3.02
N ALA A 109 0.45 -3.01 -2.18
CA ALA A 109 -0.64 -3.79 -1.56
C ALA A 109 -1.50 -2.96 -0.59
N CYS A 110 -0.95 -1.83 -0.11
CA CYS A 110 -1.62 -0.89 0.79
C CYS A 110 -2.23 0.32 0.08
N THR A 111 -2.38 0.28 -1.24
CA THR A 111 -2.98 1.39 -1.99
C THR A 111 -4.42 1.63 -1.55
N VAL A 112 -4.72 2.88 -1.23
CA VAL A 112 -6.06 3.43 -0.97
C VAL A 112 -6.25 4.70 -1.78
N LEU A 113 -7.47 5.22 -1.86
CA LEU A 113 -7.76 6.51 -2.48
C LEU A 113 -7.96 7.56 -1.38
N VAL A 114 -7.26 8.68 -1.48
CA VAL A 114 -7.48 9.86 -0.65
C VAL A 114 -7.89 11.00 -1.57
N ASP A 115 -9.09 11.50 -1.37
CA ASP A 115 -9.74 12.48 -2.26
C ASP A 115 -9.66 12.05 -3.73
N GLY A 116 -9.87 10.75 -4.01
CA GLY A 116 -9.82 10.13 -5.33
C GLY A 116 -8.41 9.81 -5.86
N GLN A 117 -7.35 10.25 -5.20
CA GLN A 117 -5.96 9.97 -5.61
C GLN A 117 -5.39 8.75 -4.92
N ARG A 118 -4.74 7.86 -5.67
CA ARG A 118 -4.10 6.66 -5.10
C ARG A 118 -2.84 7.02 -4.32
N ILE A 119 -2.74 6.50 -3.12
CA ILE A 119 -1.56 6.64 -2.27
C ILE A 119 -1.20 5.31 -1.60
N ASN A 120 0.06 5.16 -1.22
CA ASN A 120 0.52 4.05 -0.39
C ASN A 120 0.31 4.37 1.10
N ALA A 121 -0.70 3.78 1.73
CA ALA A 121 -1.07 4.07 3.11
C ALA A 121 0.05 3.75 4.14
N CYS A 122 1.04 2.93 3.79
CA CYS A 122 2.21 2.66 4.65
C CYS A 122 3.24 3.80 4.66
N LEU A 123 3.18 4.75 3.71
CA LEU A 123 4.14 5.85 3.60
C LEU A 123 3.61 7.18 4.13
N THR A 124 2.42 7.21 4.69
CA THR A 124 1.81 8.43 5.18
C THR A 124 1.26 8.24 6.59
N LEU A 125 1.30 9.29 7.39
CA LEU A 125 0.75 9.27 8.74
C LEU A 125 -0.76 9.53 8.69
N ALA A 126 -1.51 8.85 9.55
CA ALA A 126 -2.96 9.05 9.63
C ALA A 126 -3.32 10.53 9.92
N MET A 127 -2.55 11.19 10.77
CA MET A 127 -2.73 12.61 11.13
C MET A 127 -2.66 13.58 9.93
N MET A 128 -1.98 13.19 8.84
CA MET A 128 -1.87 14.02 7.62
C MET A 128 -3.18 14.02 6.81
N HIS A 129 -4.14 13.19 7.18
CA HIS A 129 -5.40 13.00 6.48
C HIS A 129 -6.62 13.42 7.33
N ASP A 130 -6.41 14.25 8.34
CA ASP A 130 -7.49 14.79 9.15
C ASP A 130 -8.55 15.48 8.27
N GLY A 131 -9.80 15.06 8.42
CA GLY A 131 -10.94 15.57 7.65
C GLY A 131 -10.99 15.18 6.17
N ARG A 132 -10.02 14.41 5.64
CA ARG A 132 -9.98 13.98 4.23
C ARG A 132 -10.83 12.75 3.99
N GLU A 133 -11.33 12.63 2.76
CA GLU A 133 -12.09 11.46 2.32
C GLU A 133 -11.14 10.33 1.89
N ILE A 134 -11.31 9.17 2.52
CA ILE A 134 -10.49 7.98 2.26
C ILE A 134 -11.41 6.87 1.75
N THR A 135 -11.09 6.32 0.58
CA THR A 135 -11.80 5.15 0.05
C THR A 135 -10.87 3.95 0.05
N THR A 136 -11.29 2.89 0.73
CA THR A 136 -10.63 1.58 0.71
C THR A 136 -11.37 0.63 -0.23
N VAL A 137 -10.82 -0.55 -0.47
CA VAL A 137 -11.46 -1.55 -1.33
C VAL A 137 -12.87 -1.95 -0.86
N GLU A 138 -13.13 -1.87 0.45
CA GLU A 138 -14.42 -2.14 1.05
C GLU A 138 -15.48 -1.10 0.68
N GLY A 139 -15.07 0.14 0.41
CA GLY A 139 -15.95 1.25 0.09
C GLY A 139 -16.16 1.51 -1.40
N LEU A 140 -15.54 0.73 -2.29
CA LEU A 140 -15.68 0.93 -3.73
C LEU A 140 -17.05 0.48 -4.28
N GLY A 141 -17.64 -0.57 -3.70
CA GLY A 141 -18.96 -1.05 -4.09
C GLY A 141 -20.09 -0.37 -3.31
N GLU A 142 -21.26 -0.27 -3.90
CA GLU A 142 -22.45 0.33 -3.27
C GLU A 142 -23.55 -0.71 -3.00
N GLN A 143 -24.24 -0.57 -1.86
CA GLN A 143 -25.44 -1.34 -1.52
C GLN A 143 -25.31 -2.86 -1.70
N GLY A 144 -24.10 -3.40 -1.48
CA GLY A 144 -23.86 -4.85 -1.60
C GLY A 144 -23.59 -5.32 -3.03
N GLN A 145 -23.50 -4.40 -3.99
CA GLN A 145 -23.03 -4.70 -5.34
C GLN A 145 -21.55 -4.35 -5.50
N PRO A 146 -20.74 -5.22 -6.14
CA PRO A 146 -19.33 -4.93 -6.38
C PRO A 146 -19.19 -3.77 -7.38
N HIS A 147 -18.17 -2.95 -7.18
CA HIS A 147 -17.77 -1.98 -8.19
C HIS A 147 -17.43 -2.69 -9.51
N PRO A 148 -17.68 -2.07 -10.70
CA PRO A 148 -17.38 -2.70 -12.00
C PRO A 148 -15.95 -3.25 -12.11
N MET A 149 -14.98 -2.58 -11.50
CA MET A 149 -13.59 -3.06 -11.45
C MET A 149 -13.45 -4.32 -10.60
N GLN A 150 -14.10 -4.39 -9.43
CA GLN A 150 -14.11 -5.60 -8.59
C GLN A 150 -14.74 -6.78 -9.34
N GLN A 151 -15.85 -6.53 -10.04
CA GLN A 151 -16.51 -7.56 -10.87
C GLN A 151 -15.58 -8.03 -12.00
N ALA A 152 -14.91 -7.12 -12.70
CA ALA A 152 -14.00 -7.47 -13.78
C ALA A 152 -12.81 -8.33 -13.30
N PHE A 153 -12.28 -8.05 -12.09
CA PHE A 153 -11.26 -8.89 -11.48
C PHE A 153 -11.74 -10.30 -11.17
N MET A 154 -13.01 -10.48 -10.80
CA MET A 154 -13.63 -11.80 -10.63
C MET A 154 -13.84 -12.51 -11.96
N ASP A 155 -14.40 -11.81 -12.96
CA ASP A 155 -14.74 -12.36 -14.28
C ASP A 155 -13.48 -12.79 -15.07
N CYS A 156 -12.35 -12.12 -14.84
CA CYS A 156 -11.10 -12.37 -15.57
C CYS A 156 -10.07 -13.15 -14.75
N ASP A 157 -10.39 -13.67 -13.57
CA ASP A 157 -9.43 -14.30 -12.65
C ASP A 157 -8.20 -13.40 -12.38
N GLY A 158 -8.43 -12.11 -12.16
CA GLY A 158 -7.39 -11.10 -11.90
C GLY A 158 -6.62 -11.28 -10.60
N PHE A 159 -6.75 -12.42 -9.93
CA PHE A 159 -6.07 -12.73 -8.67
C PHE A 159 -5.88 -14.25 -8.49
N GLN A 160 -4.92 -14.62 -7.64
CA GLN A 160 -4.74 -16.00 -7.18
C GLN A 160 -4.84 -16.04 -5.64
N CYS A 161 -3.76 -15.70 -4.90
CA CYS A 161 -3.83 -15.66 -3.43
C CYS A 161 -4.69 -14.53 -2.87
N GLY A 162 -5.05 -13.52 -3.67
CA GLY A 162 -5.88 -12.39 -3.29
C GLY A 162 -5.18 -11.30 -2.45
N TYR A 163 -3.93 -11.50 -2.03
CA TYR A 163 -3.27 -10.56 -1.10
C TYR A 163 -3.04 -9.17 -1.69
N CYS A 164 -2.58 -9.06 -2.93
CA CYS A 164 -2.37 -7.78 -3.60
C CYS A 164 -3.67 -7.19 -4.20
N THR A 165 -4.73 -7.97 -4.28
CA THR A 165 -5.96 -7.60 -5.02
C THR A 165 -6.60 -6.30 -4.53
N PRO A 166 -6.72 -6.01 -3.24
CA PRO A 166 -7.26 -4.72 -2.78
C PRO A 166 -6.50 -3.52 -3.33
N GLY A 167 -5.16 -3.55 -3.24
CA GLY A 167 -4.32 -2.49 -3.79
C GLY A 167 -4.38 -2.40 -5.31
N GLN A 168 -4.43 -3.53 -6.02
CA GLN A 168 -4.60 -3.58 -7.47
C GLN A 168 -5.92 -2.94 -7.90
N VAL A 169 -7.02 -3.27 -7.24
CA VAL A 169 -8.36 -2.74 -7.55
C VAL A 169 -8.41 -1.23 -7.28
N CYS A 170 -7.93 -0.75 -6.11
CA CYS A 170 -7.88 0.68 -5.82
C CYS A 170 -7.03 1.44 -6.85
N SER A 171 -5.86 0.91 -7.22
CA SER A 171 -5.01 1.53 -8.25
C SER A 171 -5.67 1.53 -9.62
N ALA A 172 -6.38 0.46 -9.98
CA ALA A 172 -7.09 0.38 -11.25
C ALA A 172 -8.28 1.35 -11.34
N VAL A 173 -8.97 1.60 -10.23
CA VAL A 173 -10.03 2.63 -10.18
C VAL A 173 -9.44 4.01 -10.39
N ALA A 174 -8.38 4.36 -9.64
CA ALA A 174 -7.70 5.64 -9.81
C ALA A 174 -7.14 5.84 -11.23
N LEU A 175 -6.61 4.78 -11.86
CA LEU A 175 -6.12 4.81 -13.23
C LEU A 175 -7.21 5.29 -14.21
N LEU A 176 -8.46 4.83 -14.05
CA LEU A 176 -9.56 5.27 -14.91
C LEU A 176 -9.84 6.77 -14.76
N ASP A 177 -9.74 7.29 -13.55
CA ASP A 177 -9.95 8.72 -13.30
C ASP A 177 -8.76 9.57 -13.77
N GLU A 178 -7.54 9.07 -13.64
CA GLU A 178 -6.33 9.69 -14.23
C GLU A 178 -6.44 9.81 -15.76
N VAL A 179 -6.92 8.76 -16.42
CA VAL A 179 -7.15 8.77 -17.89
C VAL A 179 -8.24 9.77 -18.26
N LYS A 180 -9.38 9.80 -17.54
CA LYS A 180 -10.43 10.80 -17.75
C LYS A 180 -9.92 12.23 -17.55
N ALA A 181 -9.04 12.44 -16.57
CA ALA A 181 -8.38 13.71 -16.31
C ALA A 181 -7.22 14.03 -17.28
N ARG A 182 -6.99 13.18 -18.29
CA ARG A 182 -5.91 13.31 -19.28
C ARG A 182 -4.52 13.43 -18.66
N GLN A 183 -4.27 12.73 -17.55
CA GLN A 183 -2.96 12.68 -16.94
C GLN A 183 -2.04 11.78 -17.76
N ALA A 184 -0.91 12.31 -18.21
CA ALA A 184 0.07 11.55 -18.98
C ALA A 184 0.81 10.52 -18.12
N SER A 185 1.20 9.38 -18.73
CA SER A 185 2.18 8.42 -18.19
C SER A 185 3.50 8.56 -18.95
N MET A 186 4.47 7.72 -18.61
CA MET A 186 5.75 7.66 -19.34
C MET A 186 5.60 7.15 -20.79
N LEU A 187 4.50 6.44 -21.09
CA LEU A 187 4.22 5.92 -22.44
C LEU A 187 3.25 6.77 -23.24
N THR A 188 2.69 7.82 -22.65
CA THR A 188 1.70 8.65 -23.33
C THR A 188 2.39 9.54 -24.37
N GLU A 189 2.13 9.28 -25.65
CA GLU A 189 2.63 10.10 -26.76
C GLU A 189 1.52 11.05 -27.27
N GLY A 190 1.77 12.37 -27.24
CA GLY A 190 0.89 13.37 -27.82
C GLY A 190 -0.55 13.35 -27.26
N ASP A 191 -1.55 13.44 -28.14
CA ASP A 191 -2.98 13.51 -27.79
C ASP A 191 -3.64 12.13 -27.51
N GLN A 192 -2.88 11.05 -27.28
CA GLN A 192 -3.38 9.69 -27.12
C GLN A 192 -4.20 9.41 -25.83
N LEU A 193 -4.47 10.44 -25.04
CA LEU A 193 -5.27 10.34 -23.79
C LEU A 193 -6.80 10.35 -24.07
N ALA A 194 -7.24 9.87 -25.21
CA ALA A 194 -8.68 9.74 -25.45
C ALA A 194 -9.23 8.56 -24.63
N PRO A 195 -10.37 8.71 -23.92
CA PRO A 195 -11.08 7.60 -23.32
C PRO A 195 -11.38 6.54 -24.40
N GLY A 196 -10.96 5.30 -24.18
CA GLY A 196 -11.10 4.22 -25.17
C GLY A 196 -9.84 3.91 -25.99
N ALA A 197 -8.82 4.77 -25.97
CA ALA A 197 -7.52 4.50 -26.61
C ALA A 197 -6.46 3.91 -25.65
N LEU A 198 -6.86 3.54 -24.43
CA LEU A 198 -5.93 3.02 -23.43
C LEU A 198 -5.39 1.64 -23.84
N SER A 199 -4.12 1.60 -24.23
CA SER A 199 -3.45 0.35 -24.61
C SER A 199 -3.14 -0.52 -23.39
N GLU A 200 -2.92 -1.82 -23.61
CA GLU A 200 -2.47 -2.70 -22.53
C GLU A 200 -1.12 -2.29 -21.95
N ASP A 201 -0.21 -1.73 -22.76
CA ASP A 201 1.09 -1.25 -22.30
C ASP A 201 0.96 -0.03 -21.40
N GLU A 202 0.04 0.88 -21.73
CA GLU A 202 -0.32 2.01 -20.87
C GLU A 202 -0.91 1.53 -19.53
N ILE A 203 -1.75 0.50 -19.55
CA ILE A 203 -2.26 -0.12 -18.31
C ILE A 203 -1.11 -0.73 -17.50
N ARG A 204 -0.19 -1.46 -18.13
CA ARG A 204 0.98 -2.06 -17.46
C ARG A 204 1.85 -1.00 -16.80
N GLU A 205 2.12 0.11 -17.50
CA GLU A 205 2.89 1.21 -16.97
C GLU A 205 2.22 1.83 -15.74
N ARG A 206 0.95 2.20 -15.85
CA ARG A 206 0.21 2.83 -14.75
C ARG A 206 0.03 1.90 -13.54
N MET A 207 0.05 0.59 -13.75
CA MET A 207 -0.07 -0.43 -12.71
C MET A 207 1.28 -0.94 -12.19
N SER A 208 2.41 -0.45 -12.69
CA SER A 208 3.76 -0.93 -12.36
C SER A 208 4.12 -0.84 -10.87
N GLY A 209 3.49 0.09 -10.14
CA GLY A 209 3.65 0.26 -8.69
C GLY A 209 2.97 -0.82 -7.84
N ASN A 210 2.16 -1.71 -8.42
CA ASN A 210 1.39 -2.73 -7.70
C ASN A 210 1.91 -4.15 -8.02
N LEU A 211 2.65 -4.74 -7.09
CA LEU A 211 3.30 -6.04 -7.30
C LEU A 211 2.36 -7.21 -6.98
N CYS A 212 2.37 -8.23 -7.86
CA CYS A 212 1.70 -9.50 -7.66
C CYS A 212 2.69 -10.65 -7.65
N ARG A 213 2.95 -11.26 -6.48
CA ARG A 213 3.90 -12.39 -6.37
C ARG A 213 3.43 -13.65 -7.10
N CYS A 214 2.13 -13.82 -7.28
CA CYS A 214 1.54 -14.93 -8.04
C CYS A 214 1.62 -14.74 -9.56
N GLY A 215 1.96 -13.54 -10.05
CA GLY A 215 2.09 -13.26 -11.49
C GLY A 215 0.76 -13.14 -12.24
N ALA A 216 -0.34 -12.73 -11.57
CA ALA A 216 -1.65 -12.59 -12.22
C ALA A 216 -1.76 -11.39 -13.18
N TYR A 217 -0.64 -10.75 -13.54
CA TYR A 217 -0.61 -9.52 -14.35
C TYR A 217 -1.38 -9.57 -15.65
N PRO A 218 -1.30 -10.65 -16.48
CA PRO A 218 -2.08 -10.70 -17.73
C PRO A 218 -3.59 -10.59 -17.49
N ASN A 219 -4.08 -11.26 -16.46
CA ASN A 219 -5.49 -11.24 -16.11
C ASN A 219 -5.92 -9.90 -15.48
N ILE A 220 -5.03 -9.27 -14.69
CA ILE A 220 -5.25 -7.93 -14.13
C ILE A 220 -5.39 -6.92 -15.27
N VAL A 221 -4.47 -6.92 -16.24
CA VAL A 221 -4.52 -6.04 -17.42
C VAL A 221 -5.81 -6.28 -18.21
N LYS A 222 -6.17 -7.55 -18.46
CA LYS A 222 -7.41 -7.92 -19.13
C LYS A 222 -8.65 -7.40 -18.38
N ALA A 223 -8.69 -7.52 -17.06
CA ALA A 223 -9.78 -7.03 -16.23
C ALA A 223 -9.95 -5.51 -16.37
N ILE A 224 -8.85 -4.75 -16.23
CA ILE A 224 -8.87 -3.29 -16.38
C ILE A 224 -9.32 -2.89 -17.78
N HIS A 225 -8.72 -3.49 -18.82
CA HIS A 225 -9.08 -3.21 -20.22
C HIS A 225 -10.55 -3.48 -20.51
N SER A 226 -11.13 -4.55 -19.94
CA SER A 226 -12.55 -4.85 -20.09
C SER A 226 -13.48 -3.79 -19.52
N VAL A 227 -13.06 -3.10 -18.43
CA VAL A 227 -13.83 -1.99 -17.85
C VAL A 227 -13.71 -0.75 -18.72
N VAL A 228 -12.51 -0.44 -19.23
CA VAL A 228 -12.28 0.68 -20.15
C VAL A 228 -13.19 0.56 -21.37
N LEU A 229 -13.24 -0.61 -22.01
CA LEU A 229 -14.09 -0.85 -23.19
C LEU A 229 -15.60 -0.71 -22.92
N ARG A 230 -16.05 -0.95 -21.69
CA ARG A 230 -17.48 -0.77 -21.32
C ARG A 230 -17.86 0.67 -21.05
N GLN A 231 -16.88 1.55 -20.78
CA GLN A 231 -17.09 2.98 -20.47
C GLN A 231 -16.85 3.90 -21.67
N ALA A 232 -16.29 3.38 -22.79
CA ALA A 232 -16.06 4.07 -24.06
C ALA A 232 -17.31 4.04 -24.94
#